data_fcb8aca4387e761451bf93cde1953d7f
#
_entry.id   fcb8aca4387e761451bf93cde1953d7f
#
_cell.length_a   1.000
_cell.length_b   1.000
_cell.length_c   1.000
_cell.angle_alpha   90.00
_cell.angle_beta   90.00
_cell.angle_gamma   90.00
#
_symmetry.space_group_name_H-M   'P 1'
#
loop_
_entity.id
_entity.type
_entity.pdbx_description
1 polymer ?
#
loop_
_entity_poly.entity_id
_entity_poly.type
_entity_poly.pdbx_seq_one_letter_code
_entity_poly.pdbx_strand_id
1 'polypeptide(L)'
;SAANPAHGVKKFPERKRDRWITPEELPRLMKAIDSYVKMPSMESKNEEVKPYIRYVFWLYLLTGLRRNELLRAKWEDVNLERGELRLPDTKAGRSHVIPLTPTAQAILKEIPRQHGNPYIFPGTKPGRHLVNVDSAWRKIRKSAGLEDVRIHDLRRSVASWLVNSGTPLPVIQHVLNHSTLSATQVYTKLRQDPIKSAFDIVSRIFEAARGLGSEADVVDFPGRS
;
A
#
# COMPACT_ATOMS: atom_id res chain seq x y z
N SER A 1 8.70 -24.97 -33.82
CA SER A 1 8.22 -24.40 -32.55
C SER A 1 7.42 -25.45 -31.81
N ALA A 2 7.88 -25.89 -30.64
CA ALA A 2 7.17 -26.86 -29.82
C ALA A 2 5.82 -26.25 -29.36
N ALA A 3 4.73 -26.98 -29.60
CA ALA A 3 3.40 -26.57 -29.16
C ALA A 3 3.37 -26.48 -27.63
N ASN A 4 2.78 -25.41 -27.08
CA ASN A 4 2.65 -25.26 -25.66
C ASN A 4 1.82 -26.41 -25.08
N PRO A 5 2.37 -27.29 -24.21
CA PRO A 5 1.65 -28.46 -23.68
C PRO A 5 0.47 -28.10 -22.78
N ALA A 6 0.36 -26.83 -22.34
CA ALA A 6 -0.77 -26.33 -21.55
C ALA A 6 -1.92 -25.77 -22.42
N HIS A 7 -1.81 -25.85 -23.74
CA HIS A 7 -2.88 -25.39 -24.64
C HIS A 7 -4.09 -26.33 -24.51
N GLY A 8 -5.24 -25.78 -24.09
CA GLY A 8 -6.48 -26.55 -23.91
C GLY A 8 -6.77 -27.03 -22.49
N VAL A 9 -5.88 -26.80 -21.52
CA VAL A 9 -6.16 -27.10 -20.12
C VAL A 9 -7.21 -26.11 -19.60
N LYS A 10 -8.39 -26.61 -19.22
CA LYS A 10 -9.46 -25.80 -18.61
C LYS A 10 -8.97 -25.28 -17.25
N LYS A 11 -8.95 -23.96 -17.09
CA LYS A 11 -8.66 -23.33 -15.79
C LYS A 11 -9.76 -23.71 -14.80
N PHE A 12 -9.37 -24.06 -13.58
CA PHE A 12 -10.33 -24.20 -12.50
C PHE A 12 -11.07 -22.87 -12.26
N PRO A 13 -12.38 -22.90 -11.93
CA PRO A 13 -13.10 -21.69 -11.60
C PRO A 13 -12.50 -21.06 -10.35
N GLU A 14 -11.81 -19.94 -10.52
CA GLU A 14 -11.29 -19.16 -9.39
C GLU A 14 -12.45 -18.39 -8.75
N ARG A 15 -12.76 -18.70 -7.49
CA ARG A 15 -13.66 -17.84 -6.72
C ARG A 15 -13.00 -16.49 -6.54
N LYS A 16 -13.62 -15.43 -7.05
CA LYS A 16 -13.17 -14.06 -6.83
C LYS A 16 -13.14 -13.81 -5.32
N ARG A 17 -11.97 -13.48 -4.81
CA ARG A 17 -11.79 -13.18 -3.40
C ARG A 17 -12.25 -11.74 -3.15
N ASP A 18 -13.08 -11.54 -2.13
CA ASP A 18 -13.71 -10.28 -1.79
C ASP A 18 -13.30 -9.75 -0.39
N ARG A 19 -12.08 -10.09 0.04
CA ARG A 19 -11.56 -9.77 1.36
C ARG A 19 -10.85 -8.41 1.38
N TRP A 20 -11.23 -7.54 2.33
CA TRP A 20 -10.60 -6.28 2.65
C TRP A 20 -10.61 -6.06 4.17
N ILE A 21 -9.79 -5.14 4.69
CA ILE A 21 -9.71 -4.79 6.11
C ILE A 21 -10.85 -3.85 6.46
N THR A 22 -11.71 -4.27 7.37
CA THR A 22 -12.82 -3.43 7.84
C THR A 22 -12.33 -2.36 8.83
N PRO A 23 -13.12 -1.30 9.10
CA PRO A 23 -12.75 -0.29 10.08
C PRO A 23 -12.47 -0.85 11.47
N GLU A 24 -13.22 -1.89 11.89
CA GLU A 24 -13.06 -2.54 13.19
C GLU A 24 -11.79 -3.39 13.25
N GLU A 25 -11.33 -3.90 12.11
CA GLU A 25 -10.11 -4.70 12.01
C GLU A 25 -8.85 -3.84 11.94
N LEU A 26 -8.96 -2.64 11.37
CA LEU A 26 -7.80 -1.78 11.09
C LEU A 26 -7.01 -1.41 12.36
N PRO A 27 -7.63 -0.99 13.50
CA PRO A 27 -6.89 -0.65 14.72
C PRO A 27 -6.05 -1.82 15.26
N ARG A 28 -6.61 -3.04 15.24
CA ARG A 28 -5.86 -4.22 15.71
C ARG A 28 -4.73 -4.62 14.75
N LEU A 29 -4.90 -4.40 13.44
CA LEU A 29 -3.83 -4.57 12.46
C LEU A 29 -2.70 -3.56 12.70
N MET A 30 -3.02 -2.28 12.89
CA MET A 30 -2.04 -1.22 13.18
C MET A 30 -1.24 -1.54 14.44
N LYS A 31 -1.91 -1.92 15.53
CA LYS A 31 -1.26 -2.36 16.77
C LYS A 31 -0.33 -3.55 16.55
N ALA A 32 -0.72 -4.52 15.74
CA ALA A 32 0.11 -5.69 15.43
C ALA A 32 1.34 -5.31 14.60
N ILE A 33 1.22 -4.39 13.65
CA ILE A 33 2.34 -3.85 12.86
C ILE A 33 3.36 -3.17 13.79
N ASP A 34 2.89 -2.31 14.69
CA ASP A 34 3.76 -1.59 15.63
C ASP A 34 4.43 -2.53 16.64
N SER A 35 3.69 -3.53 17.11
CA SER A 35 4.22 -4.53 18.04
C SER A 35 5.28 -5.42 17.39
N TYR A 36 5.13 -5.73 16.10
CA TYR A 36 6.08 -6.57 15.37
C TYR A 36 7.51 -6.00 15.40
N VAL A 37 7.67 -4.69 15.26
CA VAL A 37 8.98 -4.03 15.26
C VAL A 37 9.68 -4.16 16.62
N LYS A 38 8.89 -4.25 17.70
CA LYS A 38 9.40 -4.37 19.08
C LYS A 38 9.71 -5.82 19.48
N MET A 39 9.26 -6.82 18.72
CA MET A 39 9.51 -8.22 19.03
C MET A 39 10.98 -8.59 18.75
N PRO A 40 11.64 -9.41 19.59
CA PRO A 40 12.95 -9.95 19.26
C PRO A 40 12.92 -10.74 17.94
N SER A 41 13.93 -10.58 17.10
CA SER A 41 14.08 -11.43 15.92
C SER A 41 14.80 -12.71 16.30
N MET A 42 14.31 -13.83 15.76
CA MET A 42 15.01 -15.13 15.94
C MET A 42 16.17 -15.30 14.94
N GLU A 43 16.27 -14.43 13.94
CA GLU A 43 17.28 -14.46 12.90
C GLU A 43 17.99 -13.10 12.79
N SER A 44 19.30 -13.05 13.00
CA SER A 44 20.10 -11.82 12.97
C SER A 44 19.99 -11.04 11.65
N LYS A 45 19.82 -11.75 10.52
CA LYS A 45 19.66 -11.13 9.19
C LYS A 45 18.37 -10.31 9.03
N ASN A 46 17.37 -10.53 9.88
CA ASN A 46 16.10 -9.80 9.83
C ASN A 46 16.11 -8.54 10.70
N GLU A 47 17.05 -8.40 11.62
CA GLU A 47 17.13 -7.22 12.49
C GLU A 47 17.43 -5.94 11.70
N GLU A 48 18.27 -6.00 10.67
CA GLU A 48 18.63 -4.84 9.84
C GLU A 48 17.44 -4.25 9.08
N VAL A 49 16.52 -5.11 8.60
CA VAL A 49 15.37 -4.68 7.80
C VAL A 49 14.10 -4.50 8.61
N LYS A 50 14.06 -5.03 9.83
CA LYS A 50 12.89 -5.03 10.69
C LYS A 50 12.35 -3.63 11.02
N PRO A 51 13.18 -2.59 11.27
CA PRO A 51 12.69 -1.25 11.48
C PRO A 51 11.86 -0.69 10.32
N TYR A 52 12.12 -1.16 9.09
CA TYR A 52 11.41 -0.70 7.89
C TYR A 52 10.02 -1.35 7.71
N ILE A 53 9.77 -2.50 8.35
CA ILE A 53 8.56 -3.29 8.12
C ILE A 53 7.28 -2.51 8.45
N ARG A 54 7.26 -1.75 9.56
CA ARG A 54 6.09 -0.93 9.91
C ARG A 54 5.80 0.12 8.85
N TYR A 55 6.83 0.80 8.34
CA TYR A 55 6.70 1.84 7.34
C TYR A 55 6.25 1.27 5.99
N VAL A 56 6.71 0.06 5.63
CA VAL A 56 6.21 -0.64 4.43
C VAL A 56 4.71 -0.83 4.52
N PHE A 57 4.19 -1.39 5.61
CA PHE A 57 2.75 -1.65 5.72
C PHE A 57 1.94 -0.37 5.90
N TRP A 58 2.45 0.63 6.61
CA TRP A 58 1.80 1.92 6.73
C TRP A 58 1.68 2.64 5.39
N LEU A 59 2.78 2.73 4.63
CA LEU A 59 2.74 3.36 3.30
C LEU A 59 1.94 2.52 2.30
N TYR A 60 1.90 1.20 2.48
CA TYR A 60 1.05 0.33 1.67
C TYR A 60 -0.44 0.66 1.85
N LEU A 61 -0.87 0.84 3.10
CA LEU A 61 -2.25 1.23 3.44
C LEU A 61 -2.58 2.65 3.00
N LEU A 62 -1.63 3.59 3.08
CA LEU A 62 -1.85 4.99 2.69
C LEU A 62 -1.85 5.21 1.18
N THR A 63 -1.07 4.44 0.43
CA THR A 63 -0.87 4.67 -1.01
C THR A 63 -1.61 3.69 -1.91
N GLY A 64 -1.96 2.52 -1.38
CA GLY A 64 -2.54 1.44 -2.18
C GLY A 64 -1.65 0.94 -3.33
N LEU A 65 -0.36 1.22 -3.32
CA LEU A 65 0.61 0.80 -4.34
C LEU A 65 0.69 -0.73 -4.48
N ARG A 66 1.16 -1.22 -5.63
CA ARG A 66 1.54 -2.63 -5.73
C ARG A 66 2.78 -2.88 -4.88
N ARG A 67 2.87 -4.08 -4.28
CA ARG A 67 3.99 -4.45 -3.40
C ARG A 67 5.36 -4.10 -3.99
N ASN A 68 5.60 -4.50 -5.22
CA ASN A 68 6.89 -4.29 -5.85
C ASN A 68 7.13 -2.82 -6.26
N GLU A 69 6.08 -2.06 -6.53
CA GLU A 69 6.19 -0.61 -6.77
C GLU A 69 6.68 0.09 -5.50
N LEU A 70 6.04 -0.20 -4.36
CA LEU A 70 6.43 0.39 -3.08
C LEU A 70 7.83 -0.04 -2.63
N LEU A 71 8.14 -1.35 -2.67
CA LEU A 71 9.43 -1.87 -2.20
C LEU A 71 10.62 -1.40 -3.06
N ARG A 72 10.38 -1.05 -4.33
CA ARG A 72 11.40 -0.54 -5.26
C ARG A 72 11.48 0.97 -5.31
N ALA A 73 10.62 1.70 -4.60
CA ALA A 73 10.63 3.15 -4.56
C ALA A 73 11.96 3.66 -4.00
N LYS A 74 12.49 4.71 -4.62
CA LYS A 74 13.76 5.31 -4.24
C LYS A 74 13.54 6.69 -3.63
N TRP A 75 14.53 7.16 -2.89
CA TRP A 75 14.51 8.51 -2.34
C TRP A 75 14.53 9.60 -3.42
N GLU A 76 15.16 9.36 -4.57
CA GLU A 76 15.17 10.28 -5.71
C GLU A 76 13.78 10.49 -6.33
N ASP A 77 12.86 9.51 -6.14
CA ASP A 77 11.49 9.56 -6.63
C ASP A 77 10.56 10.35 -5.69
N VAL A 78 11.02 10.72 -4.48
CA VAL A 78 10.24 11.43 -3.47
C VAL A 78 10.52 12.93 -3.54
N ASN A 79 9.49 13.72 -3.81
CA ASN A 79 9.53 15.18 -3.67
C ASN A 79 8.65 15.61 -2.48
N LEU A 80 9.28 15.88 -1.33
CA LEU A 80 8.55 16.28 -0.13
C LEU A 80 8.01 17.71 -0.21
N GLU A 81 8.62 18.61 -1.00
CA GLU A 81 8.15 19.99 -1.18
C GLU A 81 6.85 20.03 -1.97
N ARG A 82 6.77 19.21 -3.02
CA ARG A 82 5.54 19.05 -3.82
C ARG A 82 4.56 18.06 -3.22
N GLY A 83 4.97 17.27 -2.23
CA GLY A 83 4.18 16.19 -1.68
C GLY A 83 3.88 15.10 -2.73
N GLU A 84 4.89 14.64 -3.44
CA GLU A 84 4.73 13.69 -4.54
C GLU A 84 5.72 12.52 -4.44
N LEU A 85 5.25 11.31 -4.75
CA LEU A 85 6.08 10.15 -5.06
C LEU A 85 5.89 9.80 -6.53
N ARG A 86 6.96 9.88 -7.32
CA ARG A 86 6.96 9.53 -8.73
C ARG A 86 7.48 8.11 -8.91
N LEU A 87 6.65 7.22 -9.41
CA LEU A 87 7.07 5.89 -9.80
C LEU A 87 7.54 5.94 -11.26
N PRO A 88 8.82 5.63 -11.52
CA PRO A 88 9.30 5.49 -12.89
C PRO A 88 8.59 4.29 -13.52
N ASP A 89 8.53 4.32 -14.81
CA ASP A 89 7.85 3.47 -15.77
C ASP A 89 7.35 2.11 -15.23
N THR A 90 6.04 2.01 -15.06
CA THR A 90 5.36 0.74 -14.87
C THR A 90 5.27 0.03 -16.23
N LYS A 91 4.97 -1.27 -16.27
CA LYS A 91 4.80 -2.08 -17.50
C LYS A 91 3.95 -1.43 -18.62
N ALA A 92 3.33 -0.28 -18.35
CA ALA A 92 2.47 0.47 -19.27
C ALA A 92 3.17 1.67 -19.94
N GLY A 93 4.49 1.88 -19.75
CA GLY A 93 5.25 2.97 -20.38
C GLY A 93 4.88 4.38 -19.87
N ARG A 94 4.29 4.51 -18.70
CA ARG A 94 3.87 5.81 -18.14
C ARG A 94 4.31 5.95 -16.68
N SER A 95 4.93 7.09 -16.34
CA SER A 95 5.20 7.43 -14.95
C SER A 95 3.88 7.63 -14.20
N HIS A 96 3.81 7.13 -12.97
CA HIS A 96 2.67 7.33 -12.09
C HIS A 96 3.09 8.21 -10.93
N VAL A 97 2.38 9.34 -10.75
CA VAL A 97 2.62 10.27 -9.65
C VAL A 97 1.55 10.07 -8.59
N ILE A 98 2.00 9.85 -7.36
CA ILE A 98 1.15 9.65 -6.19
C ILE A 98 1.28 10.88 -5.30
N PRO A 99 0.18 11.59 -5.02
CA PRO A 99 0.17 12.62 -4.00
C PRO A 99 0.45 12.01 -2.62
N LEU A 100 1.37 12.63 -1.89
CA LEU A 100 1.70 12.26 -0.52
C LEU A 100 0.93 13.16 0.44
N THR A 101 0.02 12.58 1.20
CA THR A 101 -0.68 13.30 2.28
C THR A 101 0.32 13.75 3.36
N PRO A 102 0.00 14.73 4.21
CA PRO A 102 0.85 15.13 5.33
C PRO A 102 1.29 13.95 6.19
N THR A 103 0.39 12.99 6.44
CA THR A 103 0.67 11.77 7.19
C THR A 103 1.69 10.89 6.48
N ALA A 104 1.55 10.68 5.18
CA ALA A 104 2.52 9.90 4.40
C ALA A 104 3.89 10.58 4.37
N GLN A 105 3.93 11.91 4.27
CA GLN A 105 5.18 12.69 4.31
C GLN A 105 5.85 12.61 5.70
N ALA A 106 5.07 12.68 6.78
CA ALA A 106 5.60 12.53 8.14
C ALA A 106 6.24 11.15 8.32
N ILE A 107 5.55 10.08 7.87
CA ILE A 107 6.08 8.72 7.90
C ILE A 107 7.38 8.61 7.09
N LEU A 108 7.43 9.18 5.88
CA LEU A 108 8.64 9.16 5.06
C LEU A 108 9.82 9.86 5.74
N LYS A 109 9.58 10.95 6.46
CA LYS A 109 10.62 11.66 7.23
C LYS A 109 11.17 10.85 8.40
N GLU A 110 10.37 9.95 8.97
CA GLU A 110 10.79 9.06 10.06
C GLU A 110 11.63 7.86 9.59
N ILE A 111 11.58 7.51 8.29
CA ILE A 111 12.30 6.35 7.78
C ILE A 111 13.80 6.61 7.80
N PRO A 112 14.59 5.79 8.50
CA PRO A 112 16.04 5.97 8.52
C PRO A 112 16.64 5.74 7.13
N ARG A 113 17.44 6.68 6.65
CA ARG A 113 18.17 6.53 5.38
C ARG A 113 19.45 5.74 5.60
N GLN A 114 19.61 4.67 4.83
CA GLN A 114 20.85 3.91 4.83
C GLN A 114 21.84 4.54 3.85
N HIS A 115 22.99 4.94 4.34
CA HIS A 115 24.05 5.52 3.50
C HIS A 115 24.42 4.58 2.34
N GLY A 116 24.54 5.13 1.13
CA GLY A 116 24.89 4.37 -0.07
C GLY A 116 23.76 3.47 -0.63
N ASN A 117 22.55 3.50 -0.05
CA ASN A 117 21.40 2.77 -0.57
C ASN A 117 20.33 3.74 -1.11
N PRO A 118 19.99 3.68 -2.41
CA PRO A 118 19.04 4.62 -3.00
C PRO A 118 17.58 4.34 -2.62
N TYR A 119 17.26 3.15 -2.11
CA TYR A 119 15.88 2.72 -1.86
C TYR A 119 15.34 3.22 -0.52
N ILE A 120 14.04 3.54 -0.50
CA ILE A 120 13.32 3.90 0.75
C ILE A 120 13.36 2.73 1.73
N PHE A 121 13.24 1.51 1.22
CA PHE A 121 13.26 0.27 1.99
C PHE A 121 14.50 -0.56 1.59
N PRO A 122 15.63 -0.35 2.24
CA PRO A 122 16.84 -1.11 1.97
C PRO A 122 16.67 -2.58 2.36
N GLY A 123 17.26 -3.46 1.56
CA GLY A 123 17.34 -4.88 1.84
C GLY A 123 18.61 -5.24 2.60
N THR A 124 18.78 -6.53 2.89
CA THR A 124 19.96 -7.06 3.56
C THR A 124 21.24 -7.06 2.69
N LYS A 125 21.08 -6.96 1.38
CA LYS A 125 22.24 -6.87 0.45
C LYS A 125 22.53 -5.41 0.13
N PRO A 126 23.80 -4.97 0.16
CA PRO A 126 24.20 -3.59 -0.15
C PRO A 126 23.62 -3.11 -1.49
N GLY A 127 23.09 -1.89 -1.53
CA GLY A 127 22.52 -1.27 -2.73
C GLY A 127 21.26 -1.95 -3.28
N ARG A 128 20.64 -2.86 -2.53
CA ARG A 128 19.41 -3.54 -2.93
C ARG A 128 18.23 -3.13 -2.05
N HIS A 129 17.03 -3.21 -2.61
CA HIS A 129 15.78 -2.98 -1.88
C HIS A 129 15.35 -4.21 -1.07
N LEU A 130 14.47 -4.00 -0.10
CA LEU A 130 13.78 -5.06 0.62
C LEU A 130 12.90 -5.85 -0.35
N VAL A 131 13.07 -7.18 -0.40
CA VAL A 131 12.38 -8.03 -1.37
C VAL A 131 11.23 -8.81 -0.72
N ASN A 132 11.48 -9.37 0.45
CA ASN A 132 10.55 -10.28 1.09
C ASN A 132 10.00 -9.72 2.41
N VAL A 133 8.71 -9.49 2.44
CA VAL A 133 7.93 -9.07 3.62
C VAL A 133 6.91 -10.14 4.05
N ASP A 134 6.88 -11.29 3.37
CA ASP A 134 5.85 -12.31 3.59
C ASP A 134 5.98 -12.98 4.98
N SER A 135 7.23 -13.18 5.44
CA SER A 135 7.49 -13.72 6.79
C SER A 135 6.99 -12.76 7.87
N ALA A 136 7.30 -11.47 7.74
CA ALA A 136 6.80 -10.44 8.65
C ALA A 136 5.27 -10.37 8.62
N TRP A 137 4.68 -10.37 7.42
CA TRP A 137 3.23 -10.33 7.25
C TRP A 137 2.53 -11.51 7.93
N ARG A 138 3.04 -12.72 7.78
CA ARG A 138 2.46 -13.90 8.47
C ARG A 138 2.42 -13.74 9.98
N LYS A 139 3.46 -13.19 10.60
CA LYS A 139 3.51 -12.93 12.05
C LYS A 139 2.54 -11.81 12.44
N ILE A 140 2.53 -10.70 11.70
CA ILE A 140 1.66 -9.54 11.94
C ILE A 140 0.18 -9.95 11.86
N ARG A 141 -0.25 -10.58 10.76
CA ARG A 141 -1.65 -10.96 10.58
C ARG A 141 -2.13 -11.98 11.61
N LYS A 142 -1.25 -12.91 12.04
CA LYS A 142 -1.55 -13.85 13.11
C LYS A 142 -1.75 -13.13 14.44
N SER A 143 -0.86 -12.19 14.78
CA SER A 143 -0.98 -11.36 15.99
C SER A 143 -2.23 -10.48 15.98
N ALA A 144 -2.71 -10.09 14.81
CA ALA A 144 -3.94 -9.31 14.64
C ALA A 144 -5.22 -10.17 14.60
N GLY A 145 -5.12 -11.52 14.58
CA GLY A 145 -6.27 -12.40 14.35
C GLY A 145 -6.87 -12.24 12.94
N LEU A 146 -6.00 -12.08 11.93
CA LEU A 146 -6.36 -11.82 10.52
C LEU A 146 -5.66 -12.80 9.58
N GLU A 147 -5.58 -14.09 9.96
CA GLU A 147 -4.81 -15.10 9.24
C GLU A 147 -5.28 -15.33 7.81
N ASP A 148 -6.52 -15.02 7.54
CA ASP A 148 -7.12 -15.09 6.21
C ASP A 148 -6.66 -13.96 5.28
N VAL A 149 -6.14 -12.84 5.81
CA VAL A 149 -5.77 -11.65 5.02
C VAL A 149 -4.42 -11.84 4.33
N ARG A 150 -4.37 -11.56 3.03
CA ARG A 150 -3.16 -11.54 2.21
C ARG A 150 -2.62 -10.11 2.07
N ILE A 151 -1.33 -9.95 1.77
CA ILE A 151 -0.74 -8.62 1.53
C ILE A 151 -1.51 -7.85 0.44
N HIS A 152 -1.96 -8.53 -0.63
CA HIS A 152 -2.71 -7.86 -1.70
C HIS A 152 -4.10 -7.38 -1.26
N ASP A 153 -4.66 -7.97 -0.21
CA ASP A 153 -5.95 -7.52 0.33
C ASP A 153 -5.84 -6.15 1.02
N LEU A 154 -4.63 -5.71 1.44
CA LEU A 154 -4.39 -4.34 1.91
C LEU A 154 -4.67 -3.30 0.83
N ARG A 155 -4.22 -3.56 -0.40
CA ARG A 155 -4.52 -2.69 -1.53
C ARG A 155 -6.02 -2.72 -1.89
N ARG A 156 -6.68 -3.88 -1.75
CA ARG A 156 -8.13 -3.99 -1.90
C ARG A 156 -8.87 -3.20 -0.84
N SER A 157 -8.32 -3.15 0.38
CA SER A 157 -8.89 -2.34 1.46
C SER A 157 -8.91 -0.85 1.08
N VAL A 158 -7.81 -0.33 0.54
CA VAL A 158 -7.77 1.05 0.03
C VAL A 158 -8.85 1.28 -1.03
N ALA A 159 -8.99 0.36 -2.00
CA ALA A 159 -10.05 0.43 -3.00
C ALA A 159 -11.45 0.45 -2.36
N SER A 160 -11.71 -0.44 -1.40
CA SER A 160 -13.03 -0.57 -0.74
C SER A 160 -13.34 0.65 0.12
N TRP A 161 -12.37 1.22 0.81
CA TRP A 161 -12.55 2.47 1.58
C TRP A 161 -12.92 3.63 0.67
N LEU A 162 -12.25 3.77 -0.48
CA LEU A 162 -12.56 4.81 -1.47
C LEU A 162 -13.95 4.61 -2.11
N VAL A 163 -14.35 3.37 -2.42
CA VAL A 163 -15.71 3.07 -2.91
C VAL A 163 -16.74 3.45 -1.86
N ASN A 164 -16.54 3.03 -0.62
CA ASN A 164 -17.49 3.28 0.48
C ASN A 164 -17.60 4.77 0.84
N SER A 165 -16.56 5.56 0.59
CA SER A 165 -16.58 7.02 0.76
C SER A 165 -17.17 7.77 -0.45
N GLY A 166 -17.74 7.07 -1.43
CA GLY A 166 -18.36 7.68 -2.62
C GLY A 166 -17.36 8.22 -3.63
N THR A 167 -16.08 7.85 -3.56
CA THR A 167 -15.07 8.26 -4.54
C THR A 167 -15.42 7.69 -5.92
N PRO A 168 -15.48 8.51 -6.99
CA PRO A 168 -15.81 8.03 -8.33
C PRO A 168 -14.85 6.92 -8.81
N LEU A 169 -15.41 5.84 -9.37
CA LEU A 169 -14.62 4.68 -9.83
C LEU A 169 -13.37 5.03 -10.66
N PRO A 170 -13.43 6.01 -11.54
CA PRO A 170 -12.28 6.45 -12.30
C PRO A 170 -11.13 7.03 -11.49
N VAL A 171 -11.45 7.79 -10.44
CA VAL A 171 -10.46 8.30 -9.51
C VAL A 171 -9.77 7.13 -8.80
N ILE A 172 -10.56 6.13 -8.36
CA ILE A 172 -10.05 4.92 -7.73
C ILE A 172 -9.12 4.16 -8.68
N GLN A 173 -9.50 4.02 -9.94
CA GLN A 173 -8.67 3.37 -10.96
C GLN A 173 -7.34 4.10 -11.16
N HIS A 174 -7.35 5.43 -11.14
CA HIS A 174 -6.15 6.25 -11.25
C HIS A 174 -5.26 6.08 -10.00
N VAL A 175 -5.83 6.23 -8.80
CA VAL A 175 -5.12 6.03 -7.52
C VAL A 175 -4.42 4.67 -7.48
N LEU A 176 -5.11 3.64 -7.92
CA LEU A 176 -4.57 2.28 -7.92
C LEU A 176 -3.73 1.94 -9.16
N ASN A 177 -3.50 2.88 -10.08
CA ASN A 177 -2.74 2.61 -11.31
C ASN A 177 -3.22 1.33 -12.04
N HIS A 178 -4.54 1.24 -12.29
CA HIS A 178 -5.12 0.13 -13.05
C HIS A 178 -4.95 0.39 -14.55
N SER A 179 -4.31 -0.55 -15.26
CA SER A 179 -3.88 -0.44 -16.66
C SER A 179 -4.97 -0.71 -17.71
N THR A 180 -6.25 -0.66 -17.39
CA THR A 180 -7.30 -0.80 -18.40
C THR A 180 -7.38 0.45 -19.26
N LEU A 181 -6.97 0.32 -20.53
CA LEU A 181 -6.76 1.37 -21.53
C LEU A 181 -8.00 2.26 -21.82
N SER A 182 -9.22 1.79 -21.59
CA SER A 182 -10.43 2.54 -21.93
C SER A 182 -10.77 3.68 -20.96
N ALA A 183 -10.31 3.59 -19.70
CA ALA A 183 -10.60 4.61 -18.68
C ALA A 183 -9.56 5.75 -18.67
N THR A 184 -8.35 5.54 -19.18
CA THR A 184 -7.23 6.49 -19.05
C THR A 184 -7.42 7.74 -19.92
N GLN A 185 -8.10 7.66 -21.07
CA GLN A 185 -8.31 8.82 -21.95
C GLN A 185 -9.28 9.86 -21.38
N VAL A 186 -10.24 9.45 -20.57
CA VAL A 186 -11.19 10.35 -19.91
C VAL A 186 -10.53 11.13 -18.78
N TYR A 187 -9.48 10.58 -18.16
CA TYR A 187 -8.87 11.09 -16.91
C TYR A 187 -7.57 11.86 -17.08
N THR A 188 -6.98 11.92 -18.26
CA THR A 188 -5.89 12.90 -18.55
C THR A 188 -6.33 14.35 -18.30
N LYS A 189 -7.63 14.59 -18.18
CA LYS A 189 -8.25 15.89 -17.84
C LYS A 189 -8.74 16.01 -16.39
N LEU A 190 -8.60 14.97 -15.55
CA LEU A 190 -8.91 15.11 -14.13
C LEU A 190 -7.92 16.09 -13.51
N ARG A 191 -8.46 17.18 -12.97
CA ARG A 191 -7.72 18.08 -12.06
C ARG A 191 -7.12 17.20 -10.96
N GLN A 192 -5.96 17.59 -10.44
CA GLN A 192 -5.30 16.87 -9.34
C GLN A 192 -6.16 16.81 -8.06
N ASP A 193 -7.12 17.72 -7.91
CA ASP A 193 -7.98 17.84 -6.75
C ASP A 193 -8.75 16.56 -6.35
N PRO A 194 -9.44 15.83 -7.25
CA PRO A 194 -10.16 14.61 -6.87
C PRO A 194 -9.23 13.48 -6.44
N ILE A 195 -8.02 13.41 -7.03
CA ILE A 195 -7.03 12.38 -6.69
C ILE A 195 -6.47 12.68 -5.30
N LYS A 196 -6.11 13.93 -5.05
CA LYS A 196 -5.64 14.38 -3.73
C LYS A 196 -6.69 14.11 -2.66
N SER A 197 -7.95 14.48 -2.91
CA SER A 197 -9.06 14.22 -1.99
C SER A 197 -9.23 12.73 -1.69
N ALA A 198 -9.04 11.84 -2.67
CA ALA A 198 -9.09 10.40 -2.44
C ALA A 198 -7.98 9.93 -1.48
N PHE A 199 -6.76 10.46 -1.62
CA PHE A 199 -5.67 10.14 -0.69
C PHE A 199 -5.91 10.74 0.70
N ASP A 200 -6.53 11.92 0.81
CA ASP A 200 -6.91 12.51 2.09
C ASP A 200 -7.95 11.67 2.84
N ILE A 201 -8.90 11.03 2.12
CA ILE A 201 -9.85 10.07 2.69
C ILE A 201 -9.09 8.88 3.30
N VAL A 202 -8.17 8.27 2.55
CA VAL A 202 -7.37 7.13 3.03
C VAL A 202 -6.54 7.53 4.25
N SER A 203 -5.96 8.74 4.24
CA SER A 203 -5.18 9.27 5.36
C SER A 203 -6.02 9.40 6.62
N ARG A 204 -7.22 9.97 6.53
CA ARG A 204 -8.14 10.10 7.68
C ARG A 204 -8.51 8.75 8.28
N ILE A 205 -8.81 7.75 7.44
CA ILE A 205 -9.10 6.39 7.91
C ILE A 205 -7.90 5.80 8.66
N PHE A 206 -6.71 5.99 8.13
CA PHE A 206 -5.47 5.54 8.74
C PHE A 206 -5.20 6.24 10.09
N GLU A 207 -5.37 7.55 10.15
CA GLU A 207 -5.16 8.36 11.35
C GLU A 207 -6.17 8.02 12.46
N ALA A 208 -7.45 7.86 12.10
CA ALA A 208 -8.48 7.40 13.02
C ALA A 208 -8.14 6.03 13.63
N ALA A 209 -7.66 5.10 12.81
CA ALA A 209 -7.27 3.76 13.27
C ALA A 209 -6.04 3.77 14.21
N ARG A 210 -5.21 4.80 14.14
CA ARG A 210 -4.07 5.01 15.05
C ARG A 210 -4.43 5.80 16.30
N GLY A 211 -5.65 6.30 16.43
CA GLY A 211 -6.06 7.20 17.49
C GLY A 211 -5.45 8.60 17.38
N LEU A 212 -5.07 9.02 16.19
CA LEU A 212 -4.49 10.34 15.89
C LEU A 212 -5.52 11.31 15.29
N GLY A 213 -6.72 10.82 14.94
CA GLY A 213 -7.81 11.64 14.39
C GLY A 213 -8.66 12.27 15.49
N SER A 214 -9.32 13.40 15.16
CA SER A 214 -10.38 13.95 16.02
C SER A 214 -11.64 13.09 15.93
N GLU A 215 -12.51 13.10 16.95
CA GLU A 215 -13.80 12.37 16.94
C GLU A 215 -14.69 12.75 15.73
N ALA A 216 -14.51 13.95 15.17
CA ALA A 216 -15.22 14.42 13.98
C ALA A 216 -14.73 13.77 12.66
N ASP A 217 -13.60 13.08 12.65
CA ASP A 217 -12.97 12.48 11.46
C ASP A 217 -13.36 11.00 11.27
N VAL A 218 -14.25 10.46 12.09
CA VAL A 218 -14.77 9.10 11.91
C VAL A 218 -15.58 9.07 10.60
N VAL A 219 -15.00 8.54 9.56
CA VAL A 219 -15.71 8.28 8.30
C VAL A 219 -16.76 7.22 8.63
N ASP A 220 -18.03 7.62 8.65
CA ASP A 220 -19.15 6.70 8.83
C ASP A 220 -19.22 5.78 7.63
N PHE A 221 -18.80 4.52 7.80
CA PHE A 221 -18.92 3.51 6.77
C PHE A 221 -20.31 2.92 6.86
N PRO A 222 -21.17 3.08 5.83
CA PRO A 222 -22.46 2.42 5.84
C PRO A 222 -22.25 0.92 6.03
N GLY A 223 -22.85 0.38 7.09
CA GLY A 223 -22.74 -1.01 7.47
C GLY A 223 -23.14 -1.95 6.31
N ARG A 224 -22.53 -3.13 6.28
CA ARG A 224 -23.05 -4.24 5.46
C ARG A 224 -24.44 -4.56 5.96
N SER A 225 -25.47 -4.20 5.18
CA SER A 225 -26.79 -4.87 5.22
C SER A 225 -26.71 -6.22 4.52
#